data_ef83d7f52e42b2d0fd8a51b113ceee76
#
_entry.id   ef83d7f52e42b2d0fd8a51b113ceee76
#
_cell.length_a   1.000
_cell.length_b   1.000
_cell.length_c   1.000
_cell.angle_alpha   90.00
_cell.angle_beta   90.00
_cell.angle_gamma   90.00
#
_symmetry.space_group_name_H-M   'P 1'
#
loop_
_entity.id
_entity.type
_entity.pdbx_description
1 polymer ?
#
loop_
_entity_poly.entity_id
_entity_poly.type
_entity_poly.pdbx_seq_one_letter_code
_entity_poly.pdbx_strand_id
1 'polypeptide(L)'
;MKIVYIMSIFWFLFVTGCATQEPMYYWGNYSSSLYKYKKQPKEENLKAHKVCLINIIDESNKRNKKPPPGICCEYGYILLKEGNTQQGLYYFEMEEKNYPESKVFIDRLKKFTITDKKE
;
A
#
# COMPACT_ATOMS: atom_id res chain seq x y z
N MET A 1 -16.62 54.64 3.76
CA MET A 1 -17.32 53.44 4.27
C MET A 1 -17.50 52.32 3.22
N LYS A 2 -17.90 52.62 1.99
CA LYS A 2 -18.07 51.57 0.95
C LYS A 2 -16.79 50.77 0.62
N ILE A 3 -15.62 51.41 0.64
CA ILE A 3 -14.32 50.80 0.37
C ILE A 3 -13.94 49.80 1.48
N VAL A 4 -14.25 50.07 2.73
CA VAL A 4 -13.99 49.22 3.87
C VAL A 4 -14.82 47.93 3.79
N TYR A 5 -16.08 48.01 3.36
CA TYR A 5 -16.93 46.84 3.15
C TYR A 5 -16.43 45.95 1.99
N ILE A 6 -15.95 46.57 0.90
CA ILE A 6 -15.39 45.85 -0.25
C ILE A 6 -14.10 45.13 0.16
N MET A 7 -13.22 45.78 0.92
CA MET A 7 -12.00 45.15 1.45
C MET A 7 -12.32 44.00 2.41
N SER A 8 -13.34 44.15 3.26
CA SER A 8 -13.78 43.11 4.20
C SER A 8 -14.35 41.88 3.47
N ILE A 9 -15.13 42.08 2.43
CA ILE A 9 -15.69 40.98 1.60
C ILE A 9 -14.56 40.27 0.85
N PHE A 10 -13.57 41.01 0.34
CA PHE A 10 -12.42 40.44 -0.35
C PHE A 10 -11.56 39.57 0.57
N TRP A 11 -11.38 39.99 1.84
CA TRP A 11 -10.66 39.17 2.85
C TRP A 11 -11.41 37.87 3.18
N PHE A 12 -12.74 37.90 3.23
CA PHE A 12 -13.54 36.70 3.57
C PHE A 12 -13.47 35.60 2.50
N LEU A 13 -13.19 35.96 1.24
CA LEU A 13 -13.04 35.02 0.14
C LEU A 13 -11.73 34.22 0.18
N PHE A 14 -10.72 34.67 0.89
CA PHE A 14 -9.43 33.96 1.03
C PHE A 14 -9.38 32.92 2.15
N VAL A 15 -10.42 32.83 2.99
CA VAL A 15 -10.47 31.90 4.14
C VAL A 15 -11.16 30.57 3.82
N THR A 16 -11.67 30.37 2.60
CA THR A 16 -12.20 29.08 2.16
C THR A 16 -11.02 28.14 1.84
N GLY A 17 -10.40 27.73 2.94
CA GLY A 17 -9.20 26.95 2.99
C GLY A 17 -9.36 25.54 2.41
N CYS A 18 -8.25 24.98 2.07
CA CYS A 18 -8.02 23.62 1.64
C CYS A 18 -8.91 22.62 2.39
N ALA A 19 -9.94 22.09 1.74
CA ALA A 19 -10.58 20.87 2.19
C ALA A 19 -9.51 19.79 2.18
N THR A 20 -9.09 19.29 3.33
CA THR A 20 -8.19 18.16 3.46
C THR A 20 -8.93 16.93 2.92
N GLN A 21 -8.68 16.60 1.66
CA GLN A 21 -9.18 15.35 1.10
C GLN A 21 -8.47 14.19 1.79
N GLU A 22 -9.25 13.22 2.26
CA GLU A 22 -8.67 11.99 2.77
C GLU A 22 -7.79 11.33 1.69
N PRO A 23 -6.59 10.87 2.06
CA PRO A 23 -5.70 10.23 1.09
C PRO A 23 -6.40 9.01 0.45
N MET A 24 -6.18 8.82 -0.85
CA MET A 24 -6.75 7.72 -1.61
C MET A 24 -6.38 6.37 -1.01
N TYR A 25 -5.15 6.22 -0.51
CA TYR A 25 -4.63 5.00 0.07
C TYR A 25 -4.10 5.22 1.49
N TYR A 26 -4.21 4.17 2.30
CA TYR A 26 -3.56 4.12 3.61
C TYR A 26 -2.21 3.43 3.48
N TRP A 27 -1.12 4.15 3.75
CA TRP A 27 0.26 3.66 3.63
C TRP A 27 0.89 3.30 4.98
N GLY A 28 0.30 3.71 6.11
CA GLY A 28 0.87 3.47 7.44
C GLY A 28 2.37 3.81 7.53
N ASN A 29 3.16 2.90 8.05
CA ASN A 29 4.61 3.03 8.19
C ASN A 29 5.41 2.32 7.08
N TYR A 30 4.82 2.13 5.89
CA TYR A 30 5.43 1.37 4.79
C TYR A 30 6.86 1.79 4.49
N SER A 31 7.08 3.07 4.20
CA SER A 31 8.40 3.59 3.80
C SER A 31 9.47 3.35 4.86
N SER A 32 9.14 3.55 6.14
CA SER A 32 10.06 3.33 7.25
C SER A 32 10.39 1.85 7.43
N SER A 33 9.40 0.97 7.36
CA SER A 33 9.60 -0.47 7.53
C SER A 33 10.39 -1.07 6.37
N LEU A 34 10.08 -0.67 5.13
CA LEU A 34 10.82 -1.08 3.94
C LEU A 34 12.27 -0.61 3.99
N TYR A 35 12.51 0.66 4.35
CA TYR A 35 13.86 1.19 4.47
C TYR A 35 14.70 0.41 5.50
N LYS A 36 14.15 0.12 6.68
CA LYS A 36 14.84 -0.67 7.70
C LYS A 36 15.19 -2.07 7.19
N TYR A 37 14.23 -2.74 6.56
CA TYR A 37 14.46 -4.07 5.98
C TYR A 37 15.52 -4.05 4.87
N LYS A 38 15.47 -3.08 3.96
CA LYS A 38 16.46 -2.96 2.87
C LYS A 38 17.86 -2.60 3.37
N LYS A 39 17.96 -1.74 4.38
CA LYS A 39 19.23 -1.35 4.97
C LYS A 39 19.88 -2.49 5.77
N GLN A 40 19.07 -3.27 6.47
CA GLN A 40 19.50 -4.39 7.29
C GLN A 40 18.55 -5.57 7.06
N PRO A 41 18.82 -6.46 6.10
CA PRO A 41 17.94 -7.59 5.74
C PRO A 41 18.05 -8.73 6.79
N LYS A 42 17.70 -8.40 8.04
CA LYS A 42 17.60 -9.37 9.14
C LYS A 42 16.18 -9.90 9.22
N GLU A 43 16.04 -11.11 9.76
CA GLU A 43 14.74 -11.76 9.95
C GLU A 43 13.77 -10.91 10.78
N GLU A 44 14.26 -10.23 11.80
CA GLU A 44 13.48 -9.31 12.64
C GLU A 44 12.87 -8.17 11.82
N ASN A 45 13.67 -7.53 10.94
CA ASN A 45 13.21 -6.45 10.09
C ASN A 45 12.23 -6.93 9.01
N LEU A 46 12.43 -8.16 8.49
CA LEU A 46 11.47 -8.78 7.60
C LEU A 46 10.13 -9.04 8.30
N LYS A 47 10.15 -9.59 9.52
CA LYS A 47 8.93 -9.79 10.32
C LYS A 47 8.20 -8.48 10.59
N ALA A 48 8.93 -7.43 10.98
CA ALA A 48 8.35 -6.10 11.19
C ALA A 48 7.74 -5.53 9.90
N HIS A 49 8.40 -5.72 8.76
CA HIS A 49 7.87 -5.29 7.47
C HIS A 49 6.62 -6.06 7.06
N LYS A 50 6.59 -7.38 7.27
CA LYS A 50 5.38 -8.22 7.05
C LYS A 50 4.19 -7.74 7.89
N VAL A 51 4.41 -7.45 9.18
CA VAL A 51 3.38 -6.89 10.06
C VAL A 51 2.87 -5.55 9.54
N CYS A 52 3.76 -4.72 9.01
CA CYS A 52 3.36 -3.45 8.38
C CYS A 52 2.48 -3.68 7.14
N LEU A 53 2.85 -4.61 6.25
CA LEU A 53 2.09 -4.90 5.04
C LEU A 53 0.67 -5.41 5.35
N ILE A 54 0.55 -6.39 6.26
CA ILE A 54 -0.77 -6.91 6.63
C ILE A 54 -1.64 -5.85 7.31
N ASN A 55 -1.04 -5.01 8.16
CA ASN A 55 -1.75 -3.90 8.79
C ASN A 55 -2.29 -2.89 7.77
N ILE A 56 -1.53 -2.61 6.69
CA ILE A 56 -2.00 -1.74 5.61
C ILE A 56 -3.21 -2.36 4.90
N ILE A 57 -3.19 -3.66 4.63
CA ILE A 57 -4.29 -4.38 3.99
C ILE A 57 -5.53 -4.32 4.90
N ASP A 58 -5.39 -4.65 6.18
CA ASP A 58 -6.49 -4.67 7.14
C ASP A 58 -7.10 -3.28 7.35
N GLU A 59 -6.28 -2.26 7.53
CA GLU A 59 -6.74 -0.88 7.72
C GLU A 59 -7.40 -0.32 6.45
N SER A 60 -6.92 -0.69 5.27
CA SER A 60 -7.57 -0.33 4.01
C SER A 60 -8.97 -0.94 3.92
N ASN A 61 -9.10 -2.23 4.25
CA ASN A 61 -10.38 -2.94 4.25
C ASN A 61 -11.37 -2.34 5.27
N LYS A 62 -10.91 -2.02 6.48
CA LYS A 62 -11.75 -1.36 7.51
C LYS A 62 -12.29 -0.01 7.04
N ARG A 63 -11.56 0.69 6.20
CA ARG A 63 -11.95 1.98 5.62
C ARG A 63 -12.73 1.85 4.32
N ASN A 64 -13.10 0.64 3.91
CA ASN A 64 -13.73 0.35 2.61
C ASN A 64 -12.90 0.91 1.43
N LYS A 65 -11.58 0.91 1.54
CA LYS A 65 -10.62 1.33 0.51
C LYS A 65 -9.83 0.13 0.01
N LYS A 66 -9.38 0.21 -1.23
CA LYS A 66 -8.43 -0.78 -1.74
C LYS A 66 -7.08 -0.60 -1.05
N PRO A 67 -6.35 -1.68 -0.70
CA PRO A 67 -4.95 -1.56 -0.33
C PRO A 67 -4.15 -0.85 -1.44
N PRO A 68 -3.08 -0.13 -1.12
CA PRO A 68 -2.26 0.51 -2.16
C PRO A 68 -1.73 -0.51 -3.18
N PRO A 69 -1.57 -0.11 -4.47
CA PRO A 69 -1.05 -1.01 -5.50
C PRO A 69 0.29 -1.61 -5.11
N GLY A 70 0.44 -2.91 -5.27
CA GLY A 70 1.66 -3.66 -4.98
C GLY A 70 1.77 -4.19 -3.55
N ILE A 71 0.99 -3.72 -2.59
CA ILE A 71 1.09 -4.15 -1.18
C ILE A 71 0.69 -5.63 -1.04
N CYS A 72 -0.42 -6.05 -1.63
CA CYS A 72 -0.82 -7.46 -1.61
C CYS A 72 0.18 -8.32 -2.38
N CYS A 73 0.70 -7.84 -3.50
CA CYS A 73 1.72 -8.54 -4.28
C CYS A 73 3.02 -8.74 -3.48
N GLU A 74 3.52 -7.71 -2.80
CA GLU A 74 4.73 -7.79 -1.98
C GLU A 74 4.55 -8.77 -0.83
N TYR A 75 3.43 -8.70 -0.12
CA TYR A 75 3.14 -9.61 0.98
C TYR A 75 3.02 -11.06 0.49
N GLY A 76 2.31 -11.29 -0.60
CA GLY A 76 2.18 -12.60 -1.24
C GLY A 76 3.53 -13.18 -1.67
N TYR A 77 4.41 -12.36 -2.24
CA TYR A 77 5.75 -12.76 -2.64
C TYR A 77 6.61 -13.23 -1.45
N ILE A 78 6.58 -12.48 -0.34
CA ILE A 78 7.30 -12.86 0.89
C ILE A 78 6.78 -14.21 1.40
N LEU A 79 5.47 -14.43 1.45
CA LEU A 79 4.86 -15.68 1.87
C LEU A 79 5.28 -16.86 0.97
N LEU A 80 5.34 -16.65 -0.34
CA LEU A 80 5.81 -17.66 -1.28
C LEU A 80 7.29 -18.05 -1.02
N LYS A 81 8.15 -17.07 -0.76
CA LYS A 81 9.55 -17.31 -0.41
C LYS A 81 9.70 -18.10 0.91
N GLU A 82 8.83 -17.85 1.87
CA GLU A 82 8.78 -18.60 3.14
C GLU A 82 8.16 -20.00 3.02
N GLY A 83 7.66 -20.38 1.84
CA GLY A 83 7.06 -21.67 1.62
C GLY A 83 5.55 -21.73 1.82
N ASN A 84 4.93 -20.64 2.23
CA ASN A 84 3.48 -20.55 2.42
C ASN A 84 2.78 -20.26 1.08
N THR A 85 2.79 -21.26 0.20
CA THR A 85 2.34 -21.11 -1.19
C THR A 85 0.87 -20.73 -1.29
N GLN A 86 0.01 -21.38 -0.49
CA GLN A 86 -1.44 -21.17 -0.57
C GLN A 86 -1.81 -19.71 -0.21
N GLN A 87 -1.28 -19.21 0.89
CA GLN A 87 -1.54 -17.82 1.30
C GLN A 87 -0.89 -16.82 0.34
N GLY A 88 0.32 -17.10 -0.14
CA GLY A 88 0.98 -16.24 -1.12
C GLY A 88 0.18 -16.05 -2.39
N LEU A 89 -0.38 -17.14 -2.93
CA LEU A 89 -1.26 -17.10 -4.11
C LEU A 89 -2.56 -16.34 -3.83
N TYR A 90 -3.15 -16.49 -2.64
CA TYR A 90 -4.34 -15.73 -2.23
C TYR A 90 -4.11 -14.21 -2.30
N TYR A 91 -2.95 -13.72 -1.81
CA TYR A 91 -2.66 -12.29 -1.89
C TYR A 91 -2.34 -11.82 -3.31
N PHE A 92 -1.78 -12.67 -4.16
CA PHE A 92 -1.64 -12.37 -5.58
C PHE A 92 -2.99 -12.22 -6.29
N GLU A 93 -3.94 -13.09 -5.98
CA GLU A 93 -5.32 -12.99 -6.51
C GLU A 93 -6.02 -11.72 -6.00
N MET A 94 -5.79 -11.35 -4.75
CA MET A 94 -6.31 -10.10 -4.18
C MET A 94 -5.74 -8.88 -4.93
N GLU A 95 -4.45 -8.87 -5.26
CA GLU A 95 -3.84 -7.80 -6.06
C GLU A 95 -4.45 -7.75 -7.47
N GLU A 96 -4.56 -8.88 -8.16
CA GLU A 96 -5.17 -8.96 -9.50
C GLU A 96 -6.62 -8.48 -9.49
N LYS A 97 -7.39 -8.80 -8.45
CA LYS A 97 -8.78 -8.35 -8.29
C LYS A 97 -8.88 -6.84 -8.10
N ASN A 98 -7.98 -6.25 -7.33
CA ASN A 98 -7.96 -4.81 -7.06
C ASN A 98 -7.39 -4.02 -8.23
N TYR A 99 -6.39 -4.60 -8.92
CA TYR A 99 -5.58 -3.98 -9.98
C TYR A 99 -5.38 -4.98 -11.13
N PRO A 100 -6.35 -5.12 -12.04
CA PRO A 100 -6.29 -6.08 -13.15
C PRO A 100 -5.07 -5.92 -14.06
N GLU A 101 -4.53 -4.71 -14.14
CA GLU A 101 -3.31 -4.39 -14.88
C GLU A 101 -2.05 -5.08 -14.30
N SER A 102 -2.07 -5.47 -13.04
CA SER A 102 -0.96 -6.18 -12.38
C SER A 102 -0.81 -7.64 -12.84
N LYS A 103 -1.81 -8.20 -13.49
CA LYS A 103 -1.88 -9.63 -13.87
C LYS A 103 -0.61 -10.13 -14.58
N VAL A 104 -0.13 -9.40 -15.58
CA VAL A 104 1.05 -9.82 -16.36
C VAL A 104 2.29 -9.93 -15.47
N PHE A 105 2.45 -8.99 -14.55
CA PHE A 105 3.57 -8.99 -13.60
C PHE A 105 3.45 -10.14 -12.61
N ILE A 106 2.27 -10.36 -12.06
CA ILE A 106 2.00 -11.43 -11.09
C ILE A 106 2.17 -12.81 -11.71
N ASP A 107 1.72 -13.02 -12.95
CA ASP A 107 1.92 -14.29 -13.66
C ASP A 107 3.41 -14.60 -13.84
N ARG A 108 4.24 -13.59 -14.07
CA ARG A 108 5.71 -13.76 -14.12
C ARG A 108 6.28 -14.13 -12.75
N LEU A 109 5.85 -13.46 -11.68
CA LEU A 109 6.29 -13.78 -10.31
C LEU A 109 5.93 -15.22 -9.92
N LYS A 110 4.70 -15.67 -10.23
CA LYS A 110 4.26 -17.06 -10.01
C LYS A 110 5.19 -18.05 -10.69
N LYS A 111 5.55 -17.82 -11.95
CA LYS A 111 6.48 -18.68 -12.69
C LYS A 111 7.85 -18.74 -12.03
N PHE A 112 8.47 -17.60 -11.72
CA PHE A 112 9.79 -17.57 -11.07
C PHE A 112 9.78 -18.29 -9.72
N THR A 113 8.79 -18.03 -8.88
CA THR A 113 8.75 -18.58 -7.51
C THR A 113 8.48 -20.09 -7.50
N ILE A 114 7.74 -20.63 -8.48
CA ILE A 114 7.47 -22.07 -8.58
C ILE A 114 8.67 -22.80 -9.19
N THR A 115 9.41 -22.18 -10.10
CA THR A 115 10.58 -22.78 -10.75
C THR A 115 11.77 -22.88 -9.79
N ASP A 116 12.04 -21.82 -8.99
CA ASP A 116 13.13 -21.82 -8.00
C ASP A 116 12.98 -22.89 -6.90
N LYS A 117 11.79 -23.47 -6.73
CA LYS A 117 11.56 -24.56 -5.75
C LYS A 117 11.79 -25.96 -6.31
N LYS A 118 12.05 -26.10 -7.61
CA LYS A 118 12.29 -27.39 -8.24
C LYS A 118 13.77 -27.75 -8.40
N GLU A 119 14.67 -26.84 -8.08
CA GLU A 119 16.11 -27.08 -7.96
C GLU A 119 16.50 -27.24 -6.49
#